data_e6b754b17cded857548cf9379e75ac4b
#
_entry.id   e6b754b17cded857548cf9379e75ac4b
#
_cell.length_a   1.000
_cell.length_b   1.000
_cell.length_c   1.000
_cell.angle_alpha   90.00
_cell.angle_beta   90.00
_cell.angle_gamma   90.00
#
_symmetry.space_group_name_H-M   'P 1'
#
loop_
_entity.id
_entity.type
_entity.pdbx_description
1 polymer ?
#
loop_
_entity_poly.entity_id
_entity_poly.type
_entity_poly.pdbx_seq_one_letter_code
_entity_poly.pdbx_strand_id
1 'polypeptide(L)'
;MKHLALAVVFCAAFHTVTAQTGRPTAPVNPAINMEEHLSLSLQAAQHRQTRRLSEDDFIKMAAEPGVIVLDARSAEKFKLLHIKGAMNLSFPDITVESLNRLIPDNNTRILIYCNNNFKNAEEPFPTKKVAVALNLSTYITLYGYGYRNVYELAPQLDPAKSKLTFESSLARK
;
A
#
# COMPACT_ATOMS: atom_id res chain seq x y z
N MET A 1 78.99 26.15 39.08
CA MET A 1 77.71 26.86 38.81
C MET A 1 76.74 25.87 38.20
N LYS A 2 75.72 25.49 38.98
CA LYS A 2 74.76 24.46 38.54
C LYS A 2 73.46 25.18 38.15
N HIS A 3 73.07 25.12 36.88
CA HIS A 3 71.81 25.71 36.43
C HIS A 3 70.71 24.68 36.63
N LEU A 4 69.74 25.00 37.47
CA LEU A 4 68.53 24.25 37.72
C LEU A 4 67.45 24.68 36.68
N ALA A 5 67.10 23.85 35.78
CA ALA A 5 66.00 24.06 34.81
C ALA A 5 64.71 23.66 35.44
N LEU A 6 63.79 24.62 35.59
CA LEU A 6 62.41 24.41 36.08
C LEU A 6 61.52 24.03 34.89
N ALA A 7 61.05 22.80 34.84
CA ALA A 7 60.08 22.37 33.84
C ALA A 7 58.68 22.70 34.33
N VAL A 8 57.99 23.63 33.65
CA VAL A 8 56.56 23.93 33.87
C VAL A 8 55.72 22.97 33.05
N VAL A 9 55.03 22.06 33.73
CA VAL A 9 54.06 21.15 33.09
C VAL A 9 52.73 21.86 32.95
N PHE A 10 52.34 22.18 31.72
CA PHE A 10 51.02 22.77 31.40
C PHE A 10 50.00 21.60 31.26
N CYS A 11 49.20 21.40 32.31
CA CYS A 11 48.04 20.50 32.23
C CYS A 11 46.89 21.17 31.47
N ALA A 12 46.75 20.89 30.19
CA ALA A 12 45.58 21.29 29.41
C ALA A 12 44.37 20.40 29.78
N ALA A 13 43.44 20.93 30.56
CA ALA A 13 42.16 20.26 30.81
C ALA A 13 41.28 20.32 29.54
N PHE A 14 41.20 19.21 28.83
CA PHE A 14 40.23 19.07 27.77
C PHE A 14 38.82 18.91 28.39
N HIS A 15 38.04 19.97 28.39
CA HIS A 15 36.62 19.91 28.67
C HIS A 15 35.92 19.35 27.42
N THR A 16 35.57 18.08 27.44
CA THR A 16 34.65 17.49 26.43
C THR A 16 33.26 18.04 26.70
N VAL A 17 32.87 19.04 25.92
CA VAL A 17 31.48 19.47 25.86
C VAL A 17 30.70 18.37 25.10
N THR A 18 30.06 17.48 25.83
CA THR A 18 29.03 16.60 25.26
C THR A 18 27.82 17.47 24.95
N ALA A 19 27.73 17.94 23.71
CA ALA A 19 26.51 18.53 23.20
C ALA A 19 25.42 17.42 23.16
N GLN A 20 24.62 17.40 24.24
CA GLN A 20 23.37 16.66 24.25
C GLN A 20 22.43 17.36 23.26
N THR A 21 22.43 16.93 22.00
CA THR A 21 21.40 17.30 21.04
C THR A 21 20.12 16.58 21.44
N GLY A 22 19.47 17.08 22.48
CA GLY A 22 18.11 16.69 22.84
C GLY A 22 17.17 17.09 21.68
N ARG A 23 16.95 16.18 20.73
CA ARG A 23 15.80 16.33 19.82
C ARG A 23 14.55 16.43 20.69
N PRO A 24 13.72 17.47 20.50
CA PRO A 24 12.43 17.49 21.17
C PRO A 24 11.72 16.20 20.78
N THR A 25 11.44 15.34 21.76
CA THR A 25 10.62 14.15 21.52
C THR A 25 9.21 14.65 21.25
N ALA A 26 8.77 14.54 20.00
CA ALA A 26 7.38 14.83 19.65
C ALA A 26 6.43 13.95 20.48
N PRO A 27 5.25 14.46 20.84
CA PRO A 27 4.25 13.65 21.53
C PRO A 27 3.96 12.37 20.75
N VAL A 28 3.95 11.22 21.44
CA VAL A 28 3.66 9.92 20.83
C VAL A 28 2.15 9.78 20.71
N ASN A 29 1.66 9.50 19.48
CA ASN A 29 0.28 9.09 19.25
C ASN A 29 0.22 7.55 19.29
N PRO A 30 -0.42 6.93 20.28
CA PRO A 30 -0.47 5.46 20.41
C PRO A 30 -1.29 4.77 19.30
N ALA A 31 -2.07 5.53 18.52
CA ALA A 31 -2.85 5.02 17.39
C ALA A 31 -2.07 5.04 16.06
N ILE A 32 -0.80 5.45 16.05
CA ILE A 32 0.05 5.50 14.85
C ILE A 32 1.39 4.83 15.18
N ASN A 33 1.67 3.70 14.49
CA ASN A 33 2.89 2.94 14.69
C ASN A 33 3.63 2.73 13.35
N MET A 34 4.68 3.51 13.12
CA MET A 34 5.48 3.44 11.90
C MET A 34 6.32 2.16 11.83
N GLU A 35 6.87 1.68 12.95
CA GLU A 35 7.68 0.45 12.97
C GLU A 35 6.84 -0.76 12.59
N GLU A 36 5.65 -0.86 13.18
CA GLU A 36 4.70 -1.92 12.86
C GLU A 36 4.28 -1.84 11.39
N HIS A 37 3.99 -0.64 10.87
CA HIS A 37 3.66 -0.43 9.46
C HIS A 37 4.77 -0.89 8.53
N LEU A 38 6.03 -0.59 8.82
CA LEU A 38 7.18 -1.03 8.02
C LEU A 38 7.35 -2.55 8.06
N SER A 39 7.25 -3.16 9.24
CA SER A 39 7.31 -4.62 9.40
C SER A 39 6.21 -5.31 8.62
N LEU A 40 4.98 -4.83 8.74
CA LEU A 40 3.81 -5.32 8.02
C LEU A 40 3.99 -5.18 6.50
N SER A 41 4.53 -4.06 6.04
CA SER A 41 4.79 -3.80 4.63
C SER A 41 5.80 -4.80 4.04
N LEU A 42 6.85 -5.15 4.78
CA LEU A 42 7.83 -6.15 4.35
C LEU A 42 7.20 -7.55 4.25
N GLN A 43 6.41 -7.96 5.24
CA GLN A 43 5.71 -9.24 5.24
C GLN A 43 4.71 -9.32 4.07
N ALA A 44 3.93 -8.27 3.87
CA ALA A 44 2.98 -8.19 2.76
C ALA A 44 3.70 -8.23 1.40
N ALA A 45 4.85 -7.57 1.27
CA ALA A 45 5.66 -7.59 0.04
C ALA A 45 6.16 -8.99 -0.29
N GLN A 46 6.63 -9.76 0.69
CA GLN A 46 7.04 -11.17 0.50
C GLN A 46 5.85 -12.04 0.09
N HIS A 47 4.74 -11.93 0.82
CA HIS A 47 3.53 -12.68 0.55
C HIS A 47 2.96 -12.41 -0.86
N ARG A 48 3.04 -11.16 -1.32
CA ARG A 48 2.57 -10.71 -2.62
C ARG A 48 3.32 -11.32 -3.81
N GLN A 49 4.58 -11.73 -3.64
CA GLN A 49 5.43 -12.20 -4.75
C GLN A 49 4.80 -13.32 -5.57
N THR A 50 4.10 -14.24 -4.93
CA THR A 50 3.44 -15.39 -5.55
C THR A 50 1.94 -15.17 -5.83
N ARG A 51 1.46 -13.93 -5.68
CA ARG A 51 0.03 -13.60 -5.75
C ARG A 51 -0.30 -12.56 -6.82
N ARG A 52 0.58 -12.43 -7.78
CA ARG A 52 0.41 -11.56 -8.94
C ARG A 52 -0.05 -12.39 -10.13
N LEU A 53 -1.22 -12.07 -10.66
CA LEU A 53 -1.90 -12.84 -11.69
C LEU A 53 -1.69 -12.21 -13.06
N SER A 54 -1.52 -13.06 -14.08
CA SER A 54 -1.70 -12.65 -15.46
C SER A 54 -3.15 -12.20 -15.71
N GLU A 55 -3.42 -11.57 -16.85
CA GLU A 55 -4.79 -11.21 -17.22
C GLU A 55 -5.70 -12.46 -17.30
N ASP A 56 -5.23 -13.53 -17.91
CA ASP A 56 -5.99 -14.77 -18.07
C ASP A 56 -6.28 -15.46 -16.73
N ASP A 57 -5.29 -15.52 -15.85
CA ASP A 57 -5.46 -16.09 -14.51
C ASP A 57 -6.40 -15.25 -13.65
N PHE A 58 -6.33 -13.92 -13.78
CA PHE A 58 -7.23 -13.00 -13.09
C PHE A 58 -8.68 -13.22 -13.53
N ILE A 59 -8.92 -13.28 -14.83
CA ILE A 59 -10.26 -13.56 -15.39
C ILE A 59 -10.78 -14.91 -14.93
N LYS A 60 -9.95 -15.95 -15.02
CA LYS A 60 -10.31 -17.30 -14.58
C LYS A 60 -10.69 -17.33 -13.11
N MET A 61 -9.88 -16.72 -12.25
CA MET A 61 -10.14 -16.69 -10.80
C MET A 61 -11.35 -15.82 -10.45
N ALA A 62 -11.56 -14.70 -11.15
CA ALA A 62 -12.72 -13.83 -10.95
C ALA A 62 -14.06 -14.51 -11.28
N ALA A 63 -14.04 -15.54 -12.13
CA ALA A 63 -15.24 -16.33 -12.49
C ALA A 63 -15.58 -17.43 -11.46
N GLU A 64 -14.69 -17.69 -10.47
CA GLU A 64 -14.94 -18.70 -9.46
C GLU A 64 -15.98 -18.22 -8.43
N PRO A 65 -16.88 -19.11 -7.95
CA PRO A 65 -17.85 -18.73 -6.92
C PRO A 65 -17.20 -18.21 -5.62
N GLY A 66 -17.73 -17.14 -5.05
CA GLY A 66 -17.28 -16.58 -3.79
C GLY A 66 -16.00 -15.72 -3.88
N VAL A 67 -15.45 -15.53 -5.08
CA VAL A 67 -14.33 -14.59 -5.30
C VAL A 67 -14.86 -13.18 -5.38
N ILE A 68 -14.15 -12.26 -4.74
CA ILE A 68 -14.47 -10.82 -4.76
C ILE A 68 -13.41 -10.09 -5.58
N VAL A 69 -13.84 -9.34 -6.58
CA VAL A 69 -12.99 -8.35 -7.26
C VAL A 69 -13.19 -7.01 -6.57
N LEU A 70 -12.17 -6.52 -5.88
CA LEU A 70 -12.22 -5.31 -5.08
C LEU A 70 -11.53 -4.14 -5.81
N ASP A 71 -12.26 -3.05 -5.99
CA ASP A 71 -11.75 -1.78 -6.49
C ASP A 71 -11.66 -0.77 -5.35
N ALA A 72 -10.44 -0.43 -4.93
CA ALA A 72 -10.18 0.51 -3.85
C ALA A 72 -10.07 1.98 -4.31
N ARG A 73 -10.36 2.28 -5.58
CA ARG A 73 -10.42 3.66 -6.09
C ARG A 73 -11.61 4.42 -5.50
N SER A 74 -11.62 5.74 -5.68
CA SER A 74 -12.80 6.52 -5.29
C SER A 74 -14.06 6.06 -6.03
N ALA A 75 -15.22 6.21 -5.38
CA ALA A 75 -16.51 5.88 -5.97
C ALA A 75 -16.78 6.64 -7.29
N GLU A 76 -16.24 7.86 -7.42
CA GLU A 76 -16.29 8.63 -8.66
C GLU A 76 -15.60 7.91 -9.82
N LYS A 77 -14.33 7.47 -9.60
CA LYS A 77 -13.54 6.78 -10.64
C LYS A 77 -14.09 5.39 -10.94
N PHE A 78 -14.62 4.71 -9.93
CA PHE A 78 -15.32 3.45 -10.12
C PHE A 78 -16.54 3.61 -11.04
N LYS A 79 -17.39 4.62 -10.80
CA LYS A 79 -18.58 4.87 -11.62
C LYS A 79 -18.24 5.16 -13.08
N LEU A 80 -17.13 5.84 -13.36
CA LEU A 80 -16.71 6.12 -14.74
C LEU A 80 -16.44 4.83 -15.52
N LEU A 81 -15.61 3.95 -14.97
CA LEU A 81 -15.25 2.67 -15.59
C LEU A 81 -14.64 1.73 -14.55
N HIS A 82 -15.09 0.48 -14.50
CA HIS A 82 -14.54 -0.55 -13.62
C HIS A 82 -14.63 -1.94 -14.29
N ILE A 83 -13.88 -2.90 -13.77
CA ILE A 83 -14.01 -4.30 -14.20
C ILE A 83 -15.41 -4.79 -13.84
N LYS A 84 -16.12 -5.36 -14.80
CA LYS A 84 -17.50 -5.85 -14.60
C LYS A 84 -17.59 -6.81 -13.42
N GLY A 85 -18.56 -6.55 -12.56
CA GLY A 85 -18.79 -7.32 -11.33
C GLY A 85 -17.85 -6.97 -10.17
N ALA A 86 -16.96 -5.98 -10.31
CA ALA A 86 -16.16 -5.50 -9.21
C ALA A 86 -17.01 -4.77 -8.17
N MET A 87 -16.59 -4.90 -6.91
CA MET A 87 -17.19 -4.19 -5.77
C MET A 87 -16.29 -3.03 -5.39
N ASN A 88 -16.87 -1.85 -5.10
CA ASN A 88 -16.10 -0.68 -4.71
C ASN A 88 -16.10 -0.51 -3.19
N LEU A 89 -14.90 -0.42 -2.62
CA LEU A 89 -14.65 0.08 -1.28
C LEU A 89 -13.46 1.03 -1.35
N SER A 90 -13.73 2.32 -1.36
CA SER A 90 -12.68 3.34 -1.48
C SER A 90 -11.65 3.20 -0.37
N PHE A 91 -10.36 3.31 -0.70
CA PHE A 91 -9.26 3.06 0.23
C PHE A 91 -9.38 3.81 1.56
N PRO A 92 -9.75 5.11 1.61
CA PRO A 92 -9.95 5.82 2.87
C PRO A 92 -11.10 5.27 3.74
N ASP A 93 -12.02 4.52 3.14
CA ASP A 93 -13.21 3.97 3.82
C ASP A 93 -12.99 2.53 4.31
N ILE A 94 -11.77 2.00 4.15
CA ILE A 94 -11.43 0.65 4.63
C ILE A 94 -11.29 0.66 6.14
N THR A 95 -12.24 0.01 6.80
CA THR A 95 -12.28 -0.24 8.26
C THR A 95 -12.63 -1.70 8.51
N VAL A 96 -12.54 -2.16 9.77
CA VAL A 96 -13.01 -3.50 10.15
C VAL A 96 -14.48 -3.70 9.77
N GLU A 97 -15.33 -2.71 10.05
CA GLU A 97 -16.77 -2.78 9.79
C GLU A 97 -17.09 -2.81 8.29
N SER A 98 -16.40 -1.99 7.49
CA SER A 98 -16.63 -1.96 6.04
C SER A 98 -16.15 -3.23 5.36
N LEU A 99 -15.03 -3.79 5.81
CA LEU A 99 -14.51 -5.07 5.32
C LEU A 99 -15.45 -6.23 5.70
N ASN A 100 -15.91 -6.31 6.96
CA ASN A 100 -16.82 -7.37 7.39
C ASN A 100 -18.18 -7.33 6.66
N ARG A 101 -18.63 -6.16 6.21
CA ARG A 101 -19.84 -6.07 5.38
C ARG A 101 -19.64 -6.55 3.96
N LEU A 102 -18.44 -6.35 3.40
CA LEU A 102 -18.14 -6.66 2.01
C LEU A 102 -17.56 -8.06 1.85
N ILE A 103 -16.73 -8.48 2.79
CA ILE A 103 -15.93 -9.72 2.74
C ILE A 103 -16.25 -10.54 3.99
N PRO A 104 -17.16 -11.51 3.88
CA PRO A 104 -17.71 -12.18 5.07
C PRO A 104 -16.75 -13.11 5.79
N ASP A 105 -15.67 -13.56 5.13
CA ASP A 105 -14.71 -14.52 5.66
C ASP A 105 -13.27 -14.13 5.28
N ASN A 106 -12.34 -14.22 6.23
CA ASN A 106 -10.91 -13.96 6.03
C ASN A 106 -10.26 -14.94 5.02
N ASN A 107 -10.91 -16.08 4.72
CA ASN A 107 -10.49 -17.02 3.70
C ASN A 107 -11.00 -16.67 2.30
N THR A 108 -11.87 -15.68 2.17
CA THR A 108 -12.39 -15.22 0.88
C THR A 108 -11.24 -14.83 -0.04
N ARG A 109 -11.29 -15.29 -1.30
CA ARG A 109 -10.36 -14.82 -2.33
C ARG A 109 -10.73 -13.43 -2.76
N ILE A 110 -9.74 -12.53 -2.68
CA ILE A 110 -9.89 -11.12 -3.03
C ILE A 110 -8.94 -10.83 -4.17
N LEU A 111 -9.47 -10.37 -5.28
CA LEU A 111 -8.71 -9.88 -6.42
C LEU A 111 -8.70 -8.36 -6.40
N ILE A 112 -7.52 -7.75 -6.46
CA ILE A 112 -7.40 -6.30 -6.49
C ILE A 112 -6.81 -5.81 -7.80
N TYR A 113 -7.21 -4.61 -8.19
CA TYR A 113 -6.61 -3.83 -9.28
C TYR A 113 -6.65 -2.34 -8.93
N CYS A 114 -5.89 -1.52 -9.65
CA CYS A 114 -5.89 -0.08 -9.44
C CYS A 114 -5.68 0.72 -10.73
N ASN A 115 -5.55 2.04 -10.59
CA ASN A 115 -5.29 2.94 -11.71
C ASN A 115 -4.10 2.50 -12.59
N ASN A 116 -2.99 2.07 -11.93
CA ASN A 116 -1.73 1.76 -12.61
C ASN A 116 -1.78 0.44 -13.41
N ASN A 117 -2.86 -0.33 -13.29
CA ASN A 117 -3.08 -1.49 -14.15
C ASN A 117 -3.56 -1.11 -15.55
N PHE A 118 -3.95 0.14 -15.78
CA PHE A 118 -4.52 0.55 -17.05
C PHE A 118 -3.79 1.77 -17.62
N LYS A 119 -3.70 1.80 -18.95
CA LYS A 119 -3.17 2.90 -19.75
C LYS A 119 -4.18 3.28 -20.84
N ASN A 120 -4.03 4.45 -21.44
CA ASN A 120 -4.92 4.96 -22.48
C ASN A 120 -6.38 5.14 -22.02
N ALA A 121 -6.58 5.39 -20.73
CA ALA A 121 -7.88 5.64 -20.11
C ALA A 121 -7.71 6.51 -18.85
N GLU A 122 -7.09 7.68 -19.01
CA GLU A 122 -6.59 8.53 -17.91
C GLU A 122 -7.71 9.09 -17.03
N GLU A 123 -8.88 9.34 -17.60
CA GLU A 123 -9.99 9.89 -16.81
C GLU A 123 -10.49 8.89 -15.75
N PRO A 124 -10.88 7.65 -16.08
CA PRO A 124 -11.25 6.66 -15.06
C PRO A 124 -10.05 6.10 -14.30
N PHE A 125 -8.86 6.01 -14.92
CA PHE A 125 -7.66 5.39 -14.35
C PHE A 125 -6.45 6.34 -14.34
N PRO A 126 -6.50 7.45 -13.57
CA PRO A 126 -5.37 8.38 -13.50
C PRO A 126 -4.15 7.72 -12.90
N THR A 127 -3.06 7.65 -13.67
CA THR A 127 -1.80 7.00 -13.27
C THR A 127 -1.17 7.69 -12.07
N LYS A 128 -0.71 6.92 -11.10
CA LYS A 128 0.04 7.38 -9.93
C LYS A 128 1.52 6.99 -10.07
N LYS A 129 2.39 7.70 -9.32
CA LYS A 129 3.80 7.28 -9.19
C LYS A 129 3.87 5.81 -8.77
N VAL A 130 4.82 5.07 -9.33
CA VAL A 130 4.94 3.61 -9.12
C VAL A 130 5.05 3.21 -7.66
N ALA A 131 5.80 3.99 -6.86
CA ALA A 131 5.99 3.71 -5.43
C ALA A 131 4.76 4.02 -4.55
N VAL A 132 3.73 4.68 -5.10
CA VAL A 132 2.46 4.99 -4.39
C VAL A 132 1.25 4.48 -5.18
N ALA A 133 1.45 3.45 -5.99
CA ALA A 133 0.37 2.77 -6.67
C ALA A 133 -0.62 2.20 -5.64
N LEU A 134 -1.91 2.43 -5.86
CA LEU A 134 -2.95 2.11 -4.88
C LEU A 134 -2.97 0.62 -4.50
N ASN A 135 -2.62 -0.29 -5.43
CA ASN A 135 -2.50 -1.71 -5.12
C ASN A 135 -1.52 -2.01 -3.97
N LEU A 136 -0.42 -1.26 -3.87
CA LEU A 136 0.55 -1.47 -2.79
C LEU A 136 -0.08 -1.21 -1.44
N SER A 137 -0.71 -0.06 -1.27
CA SER A 137 -1.41 0.32 -0.04
C SER A 137 -2.58 -0.63 0.26
N THR A 138 -3.39 -0.96 -0.75
CA THR A 138 -4.54 -1.87 -0.61
C THR A 138 -4.08 -3.26 -0.17
N TYR A 139 -3.02 -3.80 -0.79
CA TYR A 139 -2.49 -5.12 -0.45
C TYR A 139 -1.98 -5.16 1.00
N ILE A 140 -1.16 -4.18 1.40
CA ILE A 140 -0.62 -4.07 2.76
C ILE A 140 -1.76 -3.95 3.78
N THR A 141 -2.77 -3.15 3.47
CA THR A 141 -3.92 -2.94 4.35
C THR A 141 -4.73 -4.23 4.53
N LEU A 142 -5.13 -4.90 3.44
CA LEU A 142 -5.85 -6.17 3.52
C LEU A 142 -5.04 -7.23 4.27
N TYR A 143 -3.74 -7.31 4.02
CA TYR A 143 -2.83 -8.20 4.75
C TYR A 143 -2.81 -7.86 6.25
N GLY A 144 -2.79 -6.58 6.62
CA GLY A 144 -2.82 -6.08 7.99
C GLY A 144 -4.12 -6.44 8.71
N TYR A 145 -5.25 -6.42 8.00
CA TYR A 145 -6.54 -6.86 8.53
C TYR A 145 -6.73 -8.39 8.56
N GLY A 146 -5.67 -9.17 8.22
CA GLY A 146 -5.69 -10.62 8.35
C GLY A 146 -6.10 -11.39 7.09
N TYR A 147 -6.44 -10.73 5.99
CA TYR A 147 -6.75 -11.40 4.73
C TYR A 147 -5.48 -11.96 4.07
N ARG A 148 -5.45 -13.25 3.79
CA ARG A 148 -4.28 -13.95 3.22
C ARG A 148 -4.53 -14.44 1.78
N ASN A 149 -5.76 -14.49 1.33
CA ASN A 149 -6.11 -14.88 -0.03
C ASN A 149 -6.29 -13.66 -0.96
N VAL A 150 -5.36 -12.68 -0.84
CA VAL A 150 -5.34 -11.48 -1.68
C VAL A 150 -4.44 -11.72 -2.89
N TYR A 151 -4.96 -11.46 -4.07
CA TYR A 151 -4.25 -11.54 -5.35
C TYR A 151 -4.40 -10.22 -6.10
N GLU A 152 -3.48 -9.90 -7.00
CA GLU A 152 -3.56 -8.68 -7.78
C GLU A 152 -3.39 -8.92 -9.27
N LEU A 153 -4.03 -8.09 -10.08
CA LEU A 153 -3.75 -7.99 -11.51
C LEU A 153 -2.33 -7.46 -11.70
N ALA A 154 -1.44 -8.24 -12.36
CA ALA A 154 -0.04 -7.87 -12.50
C ALA A 154 0.25 -6.94 -13.69
N PRO A 155 -0.31 -7.16 -14.91
CA PRO A 155 0.06 -6.38 -16.08
C PRO A 155 -0.54 -4.97 -16.08
N GLN A 156 0.07 -4.11 -16.90
CA GLN A 156 -0.54 -2.88 -17.35
C GLN A 156 -1.24 -3.13 -18.69
N LEU A 157 -2.54 -2.93 -18.75
CA LEU A 157 -3.41 -3.24 -19.88
C LEU A 157 -3.98 -1.96 -20.51
N ASP A 158 -4.39 -2.06 -21.75
CA ASP A 158 -5.24 -1.07 -22.42
C ASP A 158 -6.68 -1.58 -22.34
N PRO A 159 -7.61 -0.89 -21.66
CA PRO A 159 -9.00 -1.38 -21.53
C PRO A 159 -9.68 -1.67 -22.86
N ALA A 160 -9.32 -0.93 -23.93
CA ALA A 160 -9.88 -1.13 -25.26
C ALA A 160 -9.38 -2.43 -25.95
N LYS A 161 -8.30 -3.02 -25.46
CA LYS A 161 -7.63 -4.21 -26.03
C LYS A 161 -7.57 -5.37 -25.07
N SER A 162 -7.96 -5.15 -23.81
CA SER A 162 -7.96 -6.13 -22.73
C SER A 162 -9.06 -7.18 -22.96
N LYS A 163 -8.83 -8.39 -22.50
CA LYS A 163 -9.85 -9.45 -22.42
C LYS A 163 -10.81 -9.25 -21.26
N LEU A 164 -10.48 -8.39 -20.29
CA LEU A 164 -11.35 -8.01 -19.20
C LEU A 164 -12.59 -7.29 -19.73
N THR A 165 -13.74 -7.59 -19.16
CA THR A 165 -14.97 -6.84 -19.43
C THR A 165 -15.08 -5.68 -18.47
N PHE A 166 -15.41 -4.50 -18.99
CA PHE A 166 -15.61 -3.29 -18.21
C PHE A 166 -17.04 -2.82 -18.28
N GLU A 167 -17.45 -2.10 -17.23
CA GLU A 167 -18.76 -1.45 -17.18
C GLU A 167 -18.67 -0.09 -16.52
N SER A 168 -19.66 0.76 -16.77
CA SER A 168 -19.83 2.08 -16.16
C SER A 168 -21.15 2.08 -15.38
N SER A 169 -21.11 2.64 -14.17
CA SER A 169 -22.32 2.85 -13.35
C SER A 169 -22.94 4.23 -13.56
N LEU A 170 -22.43 5.04 -14.50
CA LEU A 170 -23.06 6.30 -14.89
C LEU A 170 -24.31 6.01 -15.70
N ALA A 171 -25.40 6.71 -15.39
CA ALA A 171 -26.61 6.67 -16.21
C ALA A 171 -26.25 7.04 -17.67
N ARG A 172 -26.61 6.22 -18.64
CA ARG A 172 -26.54 6.60 -20.04
C ARG A 172 -27.54 7.73 -20.26
N LYS A 173 -27.03 8.90 -20.63
CA LYS A 173 -27.87 10.04 -21.02
C LYS A 173 -28.53 9.76 -22.36
#